data_e8374b7a6fd7f93aa2856b4e2cbea9f9
#
_entry.id   e8374b7a6fd7f93aa2856b4e2cbea9f9
#
_cell.length_a   1.000
_cell.length_b   1.000
_cell.length_c   1.000
_cell.angle_alpha   90.00
_cell.angle_beta   90.00
_cell.angle_gamma   90.00
#
_symmetry.space_group_name_H-M   'P 1'
#
loop_
_entity.id
_entity.type
_entity.pdbx_description
1 polymer ?
#
loop_
_entity_poly.entity_id
_entity_poly.type
_entity_poly.pdbx_seq_one_letter_code
_entity_poly.pdbx_strand_id
1 'polypeptide(L)'
;FHSGHALQLRMLRQRGASTIAVCMSTGVVQRGGVPILPEAVRVRAALVSGADLVVALPAPYANASAEQFAAAGVHLLAALGCDTLAFGAETPEPAPLQAAAAALCSAAFPAALRSQLERGLPFAAARAAAAETLCPGAADLLQTPNNILGIEYCKAILEQEAPMTPVPLPRVGAGHGQALAESGHAQFASASALRALWAEQGADALT
;
A
#
# COMPACT_ATOMS: atom_id res chain seq x y z
N PHE A 1 3.66 -12.34 -5.14
CA PHE A 1 4.74 -12.04 -4.21
C PHE A 1 6.04 -11.98 -5.01
N HIS A 2 6.92 -11.02 -4.77
CA HIS A 2 8.18 -10.84 -5.51
C HIS A 2 9.30 -10.36 -4.56
N SER A 3 10.54 -10.27 -5.05
CA SER A 3 11.73 -9.90 -4.26
C SER A 3 11.58 -8.63 -3.43
N GLY A 4 10.85 -7.63 -3.90
CA GLY A 4 10.54 -6.41 -3.14
C GLY A 4 9.73 -6.68 -1.88
N HIS A 5 8.74 -7.58 -1.93
CA HIS A 5 8.00 -8.00 -0.74
C HIS A 5 8.90 -8.81 0.22
N ALA A 6 9.73 -9.71 -0.31
CA ALA A 6 10.68 -10.44 0.52
C ALA A 6 11.68 -9.52 1.23
N LEU A 7 12.11 -8.43 0.56
CA LEU A 7 12.94 -7.40 1.17
C LEU A 7 12.24 -6.73 2.35
N GLN A 8 10.95 -6.36 2.19
CA GLN A 8 10.17 -5.76 3.26
C GLN A 8 10.09 -6.67 4.49
N LEU A 9 9.85 -7.98 4.32
CA LEU A 9 9.84 -8.93 5.43
C LEU A 9 11.21 -8.99 6.13
N ARG A 10 12.31 -9.03 5.37
CA ARG A 10 13.67 -8.97 5.95
C ARG A 10 13.91 -7.69 6.74
N MET A 11 13.49 -6.54 6.21
CA MET A 11 13.62 -5.25 6.91
C MET A 11 12.84 -5.25 8.24
N LEU A 12 11.67 -5.85 8.29
CA LEU A 12 10.89 -5.99 9.51
C LEU A 12 11.59 -6.89 10.55
N ARG A 13 12.13 -8.02 10.12
CA ARG A 13 12.93 -8.89 11.01
C ARG A 13 14.15 -8.16 11.57
N GLN A 14 14.87 -7.41 10.73
CA GLN A 14 16.03 -6.60 11.17
C GLN A 14 15.63 -5.51 12.18
N ARG A 15 14.39 -5.02 12.11
CA ARG A 15 13.81 -4.06 13.07
C ARG A 15 13.25 -4.73 14.34
N GLY A 16 13.37 -6.04 14.48
CA GLY A 16 12.98 -6.77 15.68
C GLY A 16 11.58 -7.39 15.65
N ALA A 17 10.92 -7.44 14.50
CA ALA A 17 9.63 -8.11 14.41
C ALA A 17 9.74 -9.58 14.79
N SER A 18 9.07 -9.99 15.86
CA SER A 18 9.03 -11.37 16.35
C SER A 18 8.11 -12.24 15.49
N THR A 19 6.98 -11.70 15.08
CA THR A 19 5.98 -12.37 14.25
C THR A 19 5.55 -11.44 13.12
N ILE A 20 5.43 -11.98 11.91
CA ILE A 20 5.01 -11.21 10.72
C ILE A 20 3.78 -11.84 10.11
N ALA A 21 2.65 -11.15 10.17
CA ALA A 21 1.44 -11.48 9.46
C ALA A 21 1.37 -10.70 8.14
N VAL A 22 1.04 -11.37 7.05
CA VAL A 22 0.82 -10.76 5.74
C VAL A 22 -0.67 -10.82 5.39
N CYS A 23 -1.31 -9.67 5.25
CA CYS A 23 -2.67 -9.57 4.71
C CYS A 23 -2.60 -9.51 3.18
N MET A 24 -3.20 -10.50 2.51
CA MET A 24 -3.07 -10.67 1.07
C MET A 24 -4.43 -10.85 0.38
N SER A 25 -4.65 -10.10 -0.71
CA SER A 25 -5.83 -10.28 -1.57
C SER A 25 -5.89 -11.71 -2.13
N THR A 26 -7.07 -12.29 -2.19
CA THR A 26 -7.32 -13.64 -2.71
C THR A 26 -7.37 -13.69 -4.24
N GLY A 27 -8.55 -13.60 -4.83
CA GLY A 27 -8.79 -13.82 -6.26
C GLY A 27 -8.59 -12.59 -7.15
N VAL A 28 -8.70 -11.37 -6.60
CA VAL A 28 -8.49 -10.09 -7.31
C VAL A 28 -7.64 -9.18 -6.46
N VAL A 29 -6.88 -8.31 -7.11
CA VAL A 29 -6.02 -7.35 -6.41
C VAL A 29 -6.64 -5.96 -6.41
N GLN A 30 -6.24 -5.12 -5.47
CA GLN A 30 -6.80 -3.79 -5.21
C GLN A 30 -6.95 -2.91 -6.46
N ARG A 31 -6.11 -3.08 -7.46
CA ARG A 31 -6.16 -2.34 -8.74
C ARG A 31 -7.01 -3.02 -9.82
N GLY A 32 -7.88 -3.97 -9.44
CA GLY A 32 -8.82 -4.64 -10.35
C GLY A 32 -8.20 -5.72 -11.25
N GLY A 33 -6.91 -6.04 -11.07
CA GLY A 33 -6.25 -7.09 -11.83
C GLY A 33 -6.45 -8.49 -11.25
N VAL A 34 -6.35 -9.51 -12.08
CA VAL A 34 -6.24 -10.90 -11.65
C VAL A 34 -4.77 -11.22 -11.38
N PRO A 35 -4.44 -11.89 -10.26
CA PRO A 35 -3.08 -12.36 -10.02
C PRO A 35 -2.66 -13.37 -11.08
N ILE A 36 -1.43 -13.27 -11.58
CA ILE A 36 -0.87 -14.26 -12.53
C ILE A 36 -0.55 -15.61 -11.88
N LEU A 37 -0.39 -15.66 -10.57
CA LEU A 37 -0.12 -16.88 -9.83
C LEU A 37 -1.31 -17.26 -8.95
N PRO A 38 -1.64 -18.55 -8.83
CA PRO A 38 -2.65 -19.05 -7.91
C PRO A 38 -2.39 -18.58 -6.46
N GLU A 39 -3.46 -18.46 -5.68
CA GLU A 39 -3.37 -18.02 -4.29
C GLU A 39 -2.40 -18.87 -3.47
N ALA A 40 -2.50 -20.21 -3.56
CA ALA A 40 -1.63 -21.13 -2.83
C ALA A 40 -0.12 -20.90 -3.12
N VAL A 41 0.23 -20.57 -4.37
CA VAL A 41 1.61 -20.25 -4.75
C VAL A 41 2.06 -18.94 -4.13
N ARG A 42 1.19 -17.92 -4.11
CA ARG A 42 1.49 -16.61 -3.51
C ARG A 42 1.62 -16.70 -2.00
N VAL A 43 0.76 -17.48 -1.34
CA VAL A 43 0.83 -17.77 0.10
C VAL A 43 2.15 -18.47 0.44
N ARG A 44 2.47 -19.55 -0.30
CA ARG A 44 3.73 -20.28 -0.10
C ARG A 44 4.95 -19.37 -0.28
N ALA A 45 4.94 -18.50 -1.30
CA ALA A 45 6.03 -17.56 -1.54
C ALA A 45 6.20 -16.58 -0.37
N ALA A 46 5.11 -16.09 0.23
CA ALA A 46 5.18 -15.22 1.40
C ALA A 46 5.78 -15.95 2.62
N LEU A 47 5.31 -17.16 2.91
CA LEU A 47 5.79 -17.98 4.05
C LEU A 47 7.28 -18.33 3.89
N VAL A 48 7.70 -18.81 2.72
CA VAL A 48 9.12 -19.12 2.43
C VAL A 48 10.00 -17.86 2.52
N SER A 49 9.44 -16.68 2.22
CA SER A 49 10.16 -15.41 2.32
C SER A 49 10.24 -14.83 3.73
N GLY A 50 9.65 -15.48 4.75
CA GLY A 50 9.79 -15.09 6.15
C GLY A 50 8.53 -14.55 6.83
N ALA A 51 7.35 -14.66 6.21
CA ALA A 51 6.08 -14.48 6.90
C ALA A 51 5.77 -15.69 7.79
N ASP A 52 5.19 -15.46 8.96
CA ASP A 52 4.75 -16.53 9.89
C ASP A 52 3.27 -16.89 9.63
N LEU A 53 2.49 -15.91 9.18
CA LEU A 53 1.07 -16.04 8.90
C LEU A 53 0.69 -15.30 7.64
N VAL A 54 -0.19 -15.87 6.84
CA VAL A 54 -0.85 -15.18 5.72
C VAL A 54 -2.34 -15.19 5.94
N VAL A 55 -2.95 -14.01 5.94
CA VAL A 55 -4.38 -13.80 6.12
C VAL A 55 -5.00 -13.33 4.82
N ALA A 56 -6.09 -13.95 4.45
CA ALA A 56 -6.83 -13.60 3.26
C ALA A 56 -7.62 -12.29 3.45
N LEU A 57 -7.43 -11.32 2.57
CA LEU A 57 -8.35 -10.21 2.42
C LEU A 57 -9.38 -10.59 1.35
N PRO A 58 -10.64 -10.85 1.75
CA PRO A 58 -11.64 -11.37 0.81
C PRO A 58 -12.22 -10.26 -0.08
N ALA A 59 -12.87 -10.67 -1.17
CA ALA A 59 -13.79 -9.80 -1.88
C ALA A 59 -15.02 -9.47 -0.98
N PRO A 60 -15.62 -8.24 -1.07
CA PRO A 60 -15.27 -7.20 -2.03
C PRO A 60 -14.08 -6.31 -1.63
N TYR A 61 -13.56 -6.43 -0.42
CA TYR A 61 -12.53 -5.54 0.13
C TYR A 61 -11.21 -5.60 -0.65
N ALA A 62 -10.85 -6.78 -1.15
CA ALA A 62 -9.62 -6.99 -1.90
C ALA A 62 -9.51 -6.17 -3.20
N ASN A 63 -10.65 -5.74 -3.77
CA ASN A 63 -10.73 -4.93 -5.00
C ASN A 63 -11.51 -3.63 -4.82
N ALA A 64 -11.70 -3.21 -3.58
CA ALA A 64 -12.37 -1.97 -3.24
C ALA A 64 -11.48 -0.74 -3.46
N SER A 65 -12.01 0.45 -3.17
CA SER A 65 -11.22 1.68 -3.13
C SER A 65 -10.04 1.55 -2.15
N ALA A 66 -9.01 2.40 -2.30
CA ALA A 66 -7.87 2.39 -1.38
C ALA A 66 -8.31 2.56 0.09
N GLU A 67 -9.32 3.40 0.33
CA GLU A 67 -9.92 3.61 1.65
C GLU A 67 -10.51 2.33 2.24
N GLN A 68 -11.40 1.67 1.51
CA GLN A 68 -12.07 0.45 1.99
C GLN A 68 -11.10 -0.73 2.10
N PHE A 69 -10.15 -0.84 1.17
CA PHE A 69 -9.07 -1.82 1.22
C PHE A 69 -8.22 -1.64 2.48
N ALA A 70 -7.80 -0.41 2.76
CA ALA A 70 -7.01 -0.09 3.94
C ALA A 70 -7.79 -0.34 5.23
N ALA A 71 -9.04 0.09 5.30
CA ALA A 71 -9.90 -0.10 6.46
C ALA A 71 -10.07 -1.59 6.80
N ALA A 72 -10.35 -2.42 5.81
CA ALA A 72 -10.49 -3.87 6.01
C ALA A 72 -9.16 -4.53 6.40
N GLY A 73 -8.04 -4.14 5.78
CA GLY A 73 -6.72 -4.65 6.12
C GLY A 73 -6.29 -4.31 7.55
N VAL A 74 -6.51 -3.06 7.98
CA VAL A 74 -6.25 -2.61 9.35
C VAL A 74 -7.11 -3.39 10.34
N HIS A 75 -8.42 -3.53 10.06
CA HIS A 75 -9.34 -4.27 10.91
C HIS A 75 -8.89 -5.72 11.14
N LEU A 76 -8.54 -6.42 10.06
CA LEU A 76 -8.09 -7.82 10.15
C LEU A 76 -6.79 -7.96 10.95
N LEU A 77 -5.80 -7.10 10.69
CA LEU A 77 -4.52 -7.18 11.38
C LEU A 77 -4.63 -6.73 12.84
N ALA A 78 -5.45 -5.74 13.16
CA ALA A 78 -5.73 -5.34 14.53
C ALA A 78 -6.44 -6.47 15.31
N ALA A 79 -7.42 -7.14 14.70
CA ALA A 79 -8.10 -8.29 15.29
C ALA A 79 -7.17 -9.49 15.56
N LEU A 80 -6.06 -9.59 14.83
CA LEU A 80 -5.00 -10.56 15.08
C LEU A 80 -4.02 -10.13 16.17
N GLY A 81 -4.18 -8.95 16.74
CA GLY A 81 -3.29 -8.41 17.77
C GLY A 81 -1.98 -7.85 17.22
N CYS A 82 -1.90 -7.51 15.94
CA CYS A 82 -0.73 -6.82 15.40
C CYS A 82 -0.61 -5.41 16.01
N ASP A 83 0.57 -5.05 16.47
CA ASP A 83 0.92 -3.74 17.04
C ASP A 83 1.55 -2.78 16.02
N THR A 84 1.91 -3.30 14.87
CA THR A 84 2.63 -2.57 13.82
C THR A 84 2.03 -2.88 12.46
N LEU A 85 1.79 -1.84 11.65
CA LEU A 85 1.39 -1.96 10.26
C LEU A 85 2.51 -1.45 9.35
N ALA A 86 3.19 -2.36 8.68
CA ALA A 86 4.24 -2.02 7.72
C ALA A 86 3.70 -2.04 6.28
N PHE A 87 4.12 -1.06 5.50
CA PHE A 87 3.76 -0.93 4.08
C PHE A 87 4.85 -0.21 3.30
N GLY A 88 4.94 -0.47 2.00
CA GLY A 88 5.86 0.26 1.12
C GLY A 88 5.33 1.66 0.78
N ALA A 89 6.16 2.69 0.87
CA ALA A 89 5.80 4.06 0.54
C ALA A 89 6.90 4.74 -0.28
N GLU A 90 6.54 5.75 -1.06
CA GLU A 90 7.49 6.64 -1.72
C GLU A 90 8.12 7.59 -0.69
N THR A 91 7.36 7.97 0.34
CA THR A 91 7.82 8.74 1.50
C THR A 91 7.95 7.81 2.70
N PRO A 92 9.16 7.37 3.08
CA PRO A 92 9.35 6.39 4.14
C PRO A 92 9.30 6.96 5.56
N GLU A 93 9.03 8.25 5.70
CA GLU A 93 8.84 8.93 6.98
C GLU A 93 7.36 8.83 7.40
N PRO A 94 7.04 8.37 8.64
CA PRO A 94 5.66 8.21 9.06
C PRO A 94 4.94 9.55 9.31
N ALA A 95 5.65 10.57 9.80
CA ALA A 95 5.02 11.81 10.24
C ALA A 95 4.25 12.57 9.14
N PRO A 96 4.77 12.75 7.90
CA PRO A 96 4.00 13.39 6.84
C PRO A 96 2.73 12.62 6.45
N LEU A 97 2.79 11.28 6.39
CA LEU A 97 1.64 10.43 6.06
C LEU A 97 0.57 10.49 7.14
N GLN A 98 0.98 10.47 8.42
CA GLN A 98 0.08 10.60 9.55
C GLN A 98 -0.57 11.99 9.63
N ALA A 99 0.19 13.05 9.34
CA ALA A 99 -0.35 14.41 9.30
C ALA A 99 -1.39 14.58 8.19
N ALA A 100 -1.11 14.06 7.00
CA ALA A 100 -2.08 14.05 5.90
C ALA A 100 -3.34 13.23 6.26
N ALA A 101 -3.19 12.07 6.88
CA ALA A 101 -4.31 11.25 7.34
C ALA A 101 -5.17 12.00 8.37
N ALA A 102 -4.55 12.64 9.36
CA ALA A 102 -5.26 13.45 10.36
C ALA A 102 -6.03 14.62 9.72
N ALA A 103 -5.46 15.27 8.71
CA ALA A 103 -6.14 16.32 7.95
C ALA A 103 -7.39 15.78 7.24
N LEU A 104 -7.30 14.60 6.61
CA LEU A 104 -8.44 13.94 5.95
C LEU A 104 -9.54 13.49 6.93
N CYS A 105 -9.18 13.15 8.17
CA CYS A 105 -10.13 12.80 9.24
C CYS A 105 -10.70 14.02 9.94
N SER A 106 -10.18 15.22 9.71
CA SER A 106 -10.59 16.42 10.45
C SER A 106 -12.02 16.84 10.11
N ALA A 107 -12.71 17.46 11.08
CA ALA A 107 -14.04 18.02 10.88
C ALA A 107 -14.09 19.13 9.80
N ALA A 108 -12.95 19.75 9.48
CA ALA A 108 -12.83 20.79 8.47
C ALA A 108 -12.76 20.22 7.05
N PHE A 109 -12.32 18.98 6.89
CA PHE A 109 -12.06 18.38 5.58
C PHE A 109 -13.30 18.32 4.65
N PRO A 110 -14.51 17.91 5.12
CA PRO A 110 -15.69 17.87 4.26
C PRO A 110 -16.05 19.23 3.65
N ALA A 111 -15.89 20.32 4.40
CA ALA A 111 -16.16 21.67 3.91
C ALA A 111 -15.09 22.11 2.89
N ALA A 112 -13.81 21.84 3.17
CA ALA A 112 -12.71 22.11 2.25
C ALA A 112 -12.87 21.34 0.94
N LEU A 113 -13.22 20.05 1.00
CA LEU A 113 -13.45 19.22 -0.18
C LEU A 113 -14.62 19.74 -1.02
N ARG A 114 -15.75 20.08 -0.38
CA ARG A 114 -16.93 20.64 -1.07
C ARG A 114 -16.57 21.92 -1.83
N SER A 115 -15.85 22.83 -1.20
CA SER A 115 -15.39 24.07 -1.84
C SER A 115 -14.57 23.82 -3.11
N GLN A 116 -13.71 22.80 -3.11
CA GLN A 116 -12.92 22.44 -4.29
C GLN A 116 -13.77 21.78 -5.40
N LEU A 117 -14.74 20.95 -5.02
CA LEU A 117 -15.68 20.34 -5.95
C LEU A 117 -16.58 21.39 -6.63
N GLU A 118 -17.05 22.39 -5.88
CA GLU A 118 -17.85 23.51 -6.40
C GLU A 118 -17.07 24.37 -7.43
N ARG A 119 -15.74 24.36 -7.35
CA ARG A 119 -14.86 24.97 -8.36
C ARG A 119 -14.69 24.13 -9.63
N GLY A 120 -15.35 22.96 -9.70
CA GLY A 120 -15.34 22.08 -10.87
C GLY A 120 -14.13 21.13 -10.94
N LEU A 121 -13.36 20.97 -9.86
CA LEU A 121 -12.24 20.03 -9.87
C LEU A 121 -12.74 18.56 -9.84
N PRO A 122 -12.12 17.64 -10.58
CA PRO A 122 -12.35 16.21 -10.41
C PRO A 122 -12.05 15.77 -8.98
N PHE A 123 -12.75 14.73 -8.48
CA PHE A 123 -12.67 14.30 -7.08
C PHE A 123 -11.24 14.13 -6.55
N ALA A 124 -10.36 13.46 -7.29
CA ALA A 124 -8.98 13.26 -6.85
C ALA A 124 -8.20 14.57 -6.68
N ALA A 125 -8.36 15.51 -7.63
CA ALA A 125 -7.74 16.84 -7.56
C ALA A 125 -8.35 17.69 -6.45
N ALA A 126 -9.69 17.65 -6.29
CA ALA A 126 -10.39 18.36 -5.23
C ALA A 126 -9.97 17.86 -3.84
N ARG A 127 -9.82 16.53 -3.68
CA ARG A 127 -9.34 15.90 -2.45
C ARG A 127 -7.92 16.33 -2.11
N ALA A 128 -7.01 16.33 -3.09
CA ALA A 128 -5.63 16.78 -2.89
C ALA A 128 -5.56 18.27 -2.52
N ALA A 129 -6.30 19.14 -3.23
CA ALA A 129 -6.34 20.57 -2.95
C ALA A 129 -6.97 20.86 -1.58
N ALA A 130 -8.01 20.14 -1.18
CA ALA A 130 -8.60 20.28 0.14
C ALA A 130 -7.65 19.83 1.26
N ALA A 131 -6.94 18.72 1.05
CA ALA A 131 -5.92 18.25 1.99
C ALA A 131 -4.78 19.26 2.14
N GLU A 132 -4.32 19.86 1.03
CA GLU A 132 -3.26 20.88 1.03
C GLU A 132 -3.61 22.11 1.86
N THR A 133 -4.88 22.54 1.85
CA THR A 133 -5.33 23.69 2.67
C THR A 133 -5.27 23.41 4.16
N LEU A 134 -5.33 22.15 4.57
CA LEU A 134 -5.35 21.73 5.99
C LEU A 134 -4.01 21.20 6.46
N CYS A 135 -3.22 20.67 5.55
CA CYS A 135 -1.89 20.11 5.80
C CYS A 135 -0.98 20.40 4.60
N PRO A 136 -0.14 21.42 4.67
CA PRO A 136 0.80 21.76 3.58
C PRO A 136 1.71 20.58 3.23
N GLY A 137 1.84 20.30 1.93
CA GLY A 137 2.57 19.16 1.38
C GLY A 137 1.71 17.89 1.20
N ALA A 138 0.46 17.88 1.67
CA ALA A 138 -0.43 16.73 1.51
C ALA A 138 -0.81 16.46 0.05
N ALA A 139 -0.87 17.52 -0.78
CA ALA A 139 -1.18 17.36 -2.21
C ALA A 139 -0.12 16.53 -2.93
N ASP A 140 1.15 16.72 -2.65
CA ASP A 140 2.24 15.97 -3.25
C ASP A 140 2.24 14.50 -2.80
N LEU A 141 1.97 14.24 -1.53
CA LEU A 141 1.83 12.87 -1.01
C LEU A 141 0.67 12.13 -1.70
N LEU A 142 -0.42 12.83 -2.02
CA LEU A 142 -1.60 12.27 -2.69
C LEU A 142 -1.44 12.11 -4.22
N GLN A 143 -0.25 12.34 -4.79
CA GLN A 143 0.05 12.08 -6.20
C GLN A 143 0.65 10.68 -6.43
N THR A 144 1.20 10.06 -5.42
CA THR A 144 1.91 8.77 -5.57
C THR A 144 1.10 7.62 -4.99
N PRO A 145 0.99 6.49 -5.74
CA PRO A 145 0.02 5.43 -5.40
C PRO A 145 0.25 4.77 -4.04
N ASN A 146 1.51 4.63 -3.61
CA ASN A 146 1.76 3.94 -2.33
C ASN A 146 1.66 4.91 -1.15
N ASN A 147 1.98 6.19 -1.33
CA ASN A 147 1.69 7.20 -0.30
C ASN A 147 0.16 7.36 -0.13
N ILE A 148 -0.63 7.36 -1.23
CA ILE A 148 -2.11 7.36 -1.12
C ILE A 148 -2.56 6.20 -0.24
N LEU A 149 -2.10 4.98 -0.52
CA LEU A 149 -2.49 3.81 0.27
C LEU A 149 -1.94 3.90 1.71
N GLY A 150 -0.72 4.41 1.89
CA GLY A 150 -0.12 4.66 3.21
C GLY A 150 -0.94 5.64 4.06
N ILE A 151 -1.43 6.72 3.44
CA ILE A 151 -2.32 7.70 4.10
C ILE A 151 -3.65 7.03 4.48
N GLU A 152 -4.23 6.19 3.61
CA GLU A 152 -5.45 5.46 3.93
C GLU A 152 -5.25 4.45 5.08
N TYR A 153 -4.08 3.80 5.18
CA TYR A 153 -3.75 2.98 6.34
C TYR A 153 -3.66 3.80 7.63
N CYS A 154 -2.97 4.94 7.59
CA CYS A 154 -2.91 5.84 8.75
C CYS A 154 -4.29 6.35 9.16
N LYS A 155 -5.13 6.71 8.17
CA LYS A 155 -6.52 7.13 8.38
C LYS A 155 -7.33 6.02 9.03
N ALA A 156 -7.26 4.79 8.51
CA ALA A 156 -7.97 3.64 9.06
C ALA A 156 -7.55 3.31 10.50
N ILE A 157 -6.26 3.45 10.82
CA ILE A 157 -5.75 3.30 12.20
C ILE A 157 -6.39 4.34 13.12
N LEU A 158 -6.48 5.61 12.69
CA LEU A 158 -7.11 6.68 13.46
C LEU A 158 -8.61 6.46 13.65
N GLU A 159 -9.34 6.16 12.56
CA GLU A 159 -10.79 6.00 12.58
C GLU A 159 -11.27 4.79 13.38
N GLN A 160 -10.46 3.71 13.39
CA GLN A 160 -10.76 2.48 14.13
C GLN A 160 -10.14 2.46 15.53
N GLU A 161 -9.42 3.51 15.93
CA GLU A 161 -8.65 3.54 17.19
C GLU A 161 -7.78 2.28 17.34
N ALA A 162 -7.23 1.77 16.21
CA ALA A 162 -6.48 0.55 16.20
C ALA A 162 -5.14 0.74 16.94
N PRO A 163 -4.75 -0.18 17.85
CA PRO A 163 -3.52 -0.05 18.62
C PRO A 163 -2.28 -0.41 17.78
N MET A 164 -2.14 0.22 16.63
CA MET A 164 -1.10 -0.10 15.66
C MET A 164 -0.26 1.13 15.33
N THR A 165 1.04 0.92 15.20
CA THR A 165 1.99 1.95 14.73
C THR A 165 2.23 1.78 13.24
N PRO A 166 1.99 2.81 12.39
CA PRO A 166 2.30 2.75 10.97
C PRO A 166 3.81 2.85 10.75
N VAL A 167 4.35 1.94 9.94
CA VAL A 167 5.78 1.87 9.59
C VAL A 167 5.92 1.85 8.07
N PRO A 168 6.03 3.01 7.42
CA PRO A 168 6.35 3.07 6.01
C PRO A 168 7.77 2.56 5.78
N LEU A 169 7.92 1.70 4.77
CA LEU A 169 9.20 1.17 4.34
C LEU A 169 9.58 1.79 2.99
N PRO A 170 10.85 2.19 2.80
CA PRO A 170 11.28 2.73 1.53
C PRO A 170 11.11 1.69 0.42
N ARG A 171 10.60 2.12 -0.71
CA ARG A 171 10.55 1.29 -1.92
C ARG A 171 11.93 1.25 -2.54
N VAL A 172 12.46 0.05 -2.70
CA VAL A 172 13.72 -0.20 -3.41
C VAL A 172 13.39 -0.77 -4.78
N GLY A 173 13.91 -0.16 -5.85
CA GLY A 173 13.74 -0.63 -7.22
C GLY A 173 12.96 0.33 -8.12
N ALA A 174 12.60 -0.14 -9.33
CA ALA A 174 11.95 0.66 -10.35
C ALA A 174 10.63 1.29 -9.86
N GLY A 175 10.46 2.56 -10.16
CA GLY A 175 9.19 3.27 -9.99
C GLY A 175 8.05 2.60 -10.75
N HIS A 176 6.82 3.00 -10.46
CA HIS A 176 5.65 2.42 -11.12
C HIS A 176 5.70 2.73 -12.63
N GLY A 177 5.71 1.68 -13.47
CA GLY A 177 5.77 1.83 -14.93
C GLY A 177 7.15 2.02 -15.55
N GLN A 178 8.25 2.03 -14.77
CA GLN A 178 9.60 2.05 -15.32
C GLN A 178 10.03 0.67 -15.83
N ALA A 179 10.66 0.64 -16.99
CA ALA A 179 11.23 -0.57 -17.56
C ALA A 179 12.42 -1.08 -16.73
N LEU A 180 12.66 -2.39 -16.74
CA LEU A 180 13.77 -3.06 -16.02
C LEU A 180 15.14 -2.44 -16.30
N ALA A 181 15.35 -1.91 -17.51
CA ALA A 181 16.61 -1.34 -17.96
C ALA A 181 16.95 0.05 -17.40
N GLU A 182 15.95 0.77 -16.88
CA GLU A 182 16.12 2.15 -16.39
C GLU A 182 16.42 2.23 -14.89
N SER A 183 16.21 1.15 -14.14
CA SER A 183 16.52 1.11 -12.72
C SER A 183 17.95 0.57 -12.54
N GLY A 184 18.86 1.39 -12.01
CA GLY A 184 20.21 0.96 -11.64
C GLY A 184 20.26 -0.16 -10.58
N HIS A 185 19.10 -0.71 -10.20
CA HIS A 185 18.88 -1.84 -9.30
C HIS A 185 18.05 -2.93 -10.01
N ALA A 186 18.64 -3.60 -11.00
CA ALA A 186 18.03 -4.69 -11.76
C ALA A 186 17.45 -5.84 -10.90
N GLN A 187 17.77 -5.89 -9.60
CA GLN A 187 17.31 -6.92 -8.67
C GLN A 187 15.86 -6.76 -8.20
N PHE A 188 15.21 -5.59 -8.40
CA PHE A 188 13.89 -5.30 -7.85
C PHE A 188 12.95 -4.74 -8.92
N ALA A 189 12.56 -5.60 -9.84
CA ALA A 189 11.54 -5.26 -10.82
C ALA A 189 10.19 -4.97 -10.17
N SER A 190 9.44 -4.00 -10.69
CA SER A 190 8.06 -3.77 -10.25
C SER A 190 7.16 -4.95 -10.66
N ALA A 191 6.09 -5.21 -9.90
CA ALA A 191 5.11 -6.25 -10.26
C ALA A 191 4.48 -6.01 -11.64
N SER A 192 4.40 -4.76 -12.09
CA SER A 192 3.92 -4.40 -13.45
C SER A 192 4.92 -4.82 -14.52
N ALA A 193 6.21 -4.55 -14.30
CA ALA A 193 7.27 -4.96 -15.23
C ALA A 193 7.38 -6.48 -15.34
N LEU A 194 7.27 -7.20 -14.19
CA LEU A 194 7.27 -8.66 -14.18
C LEU A 194 6.08 -9.25 -14.95
N ARG A 195 4.88 -8.64 -14.81
CA ARG A 195 3.69 -9.06 -15.56
C ARG A 195 3.82 -8.82 -17.06
N ALA A 196 4.39 -7.68 -17.47
CA ALA A 196 4.63 -7.39 -18.87
C ALA A 196 5.63 -8.39 -19.48
N LEU A 197 6.74 -8.63 -18.79
CA LEU A 197 7.75 -9.59 -19.21
C LEU A 197 7.18 -11.01 -19.34
N TRP A 198 6.38 -11.45 -18.38
CA TRP A 198 5.68 -12.73 -18.46
C TRP A 198 4.74 -12.81 -19.67
N ALA A 199 3.97 -11.77 -19.92
CA ALA A 199 3.03 -11.74 -21.05
C ALA A 199 3.73 -11.78 -22.41
N GLU A 200 4.93 -11.19 -22.52
CA GLU A 200 5.70 -11.12 -23.75
C GLU A 200 6.57 -12.38 -23.99
N GLN A 201 7.19 -12.91 -22.95
CA GLN A 201 8.27 -13.90 -23.07
C GLN A 201 7.98 -15.23 -22.33
N GLY A 202 6.85 -15.32 -21.62
CA GLY A 202 6.48 -16.51 -20.85
C GLY A 202 7.21 -16.63 -19.52
N ALA A 203 7.02 -17.78 -18.86
CA ALA A 203 7.54 -18.01 -17.50
C ALA A 203 9.09 -18.09 -17.44
N ASP A 204 9.73 -18.56 -18.49
CA ASP A 204 11.18 -18.77 -18.54
C ASP A 204 11.98 -17.45 -18.43
N ALA A 205 11.34 -16.32 -18.77
CA ALA A 205 11.96 -15.01 -18.64
C ALA A 205 12.07 -14.49 -17.19
N LEU A 206 11.48 -15.19 -16.22
CA LEU A 206 11.47 -14.83 -14.81
C LEU A 206 12.46 -15.66 -13.96
N THR A 207 13.16 -16.59 -14.58
CA THR A 207 14.21 -17.42 -13.96
C THR A 207 15.56 -16.79 -14.17
#